data_cef414e3915e7da308a55254299bcd72
#
_entry.id   cef414e3915e7da308a55254299bcd72
#
_cell.length_a   1.000
_cell.length_b   1.000
_cell.length_c   1.000
_cell.angle_alpha   90.00
_cell.angle_beta   90.00
_cell.angle_gamma   90.00
#
_symmetry.space_group_name_H-M   'P 1'
#
loop_
_entity.id
_entity.type
_entity.pdbx_description
1 polymer ?
#
loop_
_entity_poly.entity_id
_entity_poly.type
_entity_poly.pdbx_seq_one_letter_code
_entity_poly.pdbx_strand_id
1 'polypeptide(L)'
;YERAEQNYNTDIYCRMYRSVEELMAYARQTEPKVYRPFIMTEYLHTMGNSGGGLKEYMHVFETEPIVQGGCIWDWVDQSFREIDKDGKWYWSYGGDYGPKDVPSFGNFCCNGLVNAVREPHPHLIEVKKEYQYIKSVLTDPKKLTVEVKNWYDFTNLNAYTLHWQVMGDDGKVIAEGTRKADCAPHEAVTFSLGAVKLPSTIREAYLNLSWTPDKATPFIGTHDEVAYDQFVLSANKGYRAPEIKLADKVKIDIDPATGALRSYIYKGKEMLSSPVVLSLYRPVTDNDSREKTGGAKVWRKEGLDNMIQKATFVKASETGGKAEVELWNAKGVKLGMATFVYTLQSNGALKVKTTFLPDTSAVTSLARVGLAFEMPYAYNKVSYLGRGEHETYIDRNQSGCIGIYHTDAERMFHYYVKPQATGNRTDVRWMELADEAGEG
;
A
#
# COMPACT_ATOMS: atom_id res chain seq x y z
N TYR A 1 2.86 -33.26 -8.84
CA TYR A 1 4.30 -33.24 -8.49
C TYR A 1 4.95 -32.01 -9.12
N GLU A 2 5.43 -31.11 -8.29
CA GLU A 2 6.10 -29.89 -8.73
C GLU A 2 7.32 -30.22 -9.58
N ARG A 3 7.56 -29.50 -10.68
CA ARG A 3 8.62 -29.73 -11.67
C ARG A 3 8.49 -31.03 -12.48
N ALA A 4 7.38 -31.76 -12.39
CA ALA A 4 7.12 -32.85 -13.34
C ALA A 4 6.88 -32.33 -14.78
N GLU A 5 6.85 -31.02 -14.96
CA GLU A 5 6.53 -30.37 -16.25
C GLU A 5 5.20 -30.86 -16.79
N GLN A 6 5.12 -31.06 -18.11
CA GLN A 6 3.98 -31.65 -18.79
C GLN A 6 4.27 -33.08 -19.22
N ASN A 7 5.03 -33.82 -18.41
CA ASN A 7 5.40 -35.18 -18.71
C ASN A 7 4.21 -36.15 -18.55
N TYR A 8 4.35 -37.38 -19.08
CA TYR A 8 3.28 -38.38 -19.09
C TYR A 8 2.78 -38.80 -17.70
N ASN A 9 3.56 -38.56 -16.67
CA ASN A 9 3.31 -39.00 -15.30
C ASN A 9 2.51 -37.96 -14.47
N THR A 10 1.96 -36.91 -15.10
CA THR A 10 1.16 -35.90 -14.42
C THR A 10 0.00 -35.43 -15.26
N ASP A 11 -1.17 -35.24 -14.65
CA ASP A 11 -2.37 -34.68 -15.25
C ASP A 11 -2.48 -33.17 -15.04
N ILE A 12 -1.75 -32.65 -14.07
CA ILE A 12 -1.74 -31.23 -13.69
C ILE A 12 -0.34 -30.66 -13.90
N TYR A 13 -0.25 -29.53 -14.56
CA TYR A 13 0.99 -28.79 -14.70
C TYR A 13 1.21 -27.92 -13.46
N CYS A 14 2.26 -28.22 -12.71
CA CYS A 14 2.60 -27.52 -11.47
C CYS A 14 3.92 -26.79 -11.57
N ARG A 15 3.93 -25.53 -11.16
CA ARG A 15 5.14 -24.71 -11.03
C ARG A 15 5.00 -23.75 -9.85
N MET A 16 6.13 -23.26 -9.32
CA MET A 16 6.15 -22.20 -8.31
C MET A 16 6.59 -20.87 -8.92
N TYR A 17 6.08 -19.79 -8.37
CA TYR A 17 6.48 -18.38 -8.63
C TYR A 17 6.49 -18.00 -10.12
N ARG A 18 5.49 -18.44 -10.88
CA ARG A 18 5.29 -17.95 -12.25
C ARG A 18 4.70 -16.55 -12.21
N SER A 19 5.19 -15.68 -13.10
CA SER A 19 4.62 -14.35 -13.24
C SER A 19 3.21 -14.40 -13.86
N VAL A 20 2.45 -13.32 -13.69
CA VAL A 20 1.13 -13.16 -14.33
C VAL A 20 1.24 -13.33 -15.85
N GLU A 21 2.29 -12.76 -16.47
CA GLU A 21 2.53 -12.86 -17.91
C GLU A 21 2.81 -14.31 -18.35
N GLU A 22 3.56 -15.07 -17.55
CA GLU A 22 3.82 -16.49 -17.83
C GLU A 22 2.55 -17.33 -17.72
N LEU A 23 1.68 -17.05 -16.73
CA LEU A 23 0.38 -17.71 -16.59
C LEU A 23 -0.53 -17.42 -17.78
N MET A 24 -0.61 -16.16 -18.18
CA MET A 24 -1.38 -15.73 -19.35
C MET A 24 -0.84 -16.34 -20.64
N ALA A 25 0.48 -16.40 -20.78
CA ALA A 25 1.11 -17.03 -21.95
C ALA A 25 0.76 -18.52 -22.02
N TYR A 26 0.80 -19.24 -20.89
CA TYR A 26 0.37 -20.63 -20.82
C TYR A 26 -1.11 -20.79 -21.18
N ALA A 27 -1.99 -20.00 -20.55
CA ALA A 27 -3.43 -20.10 -20.76
C ALA A 27 -3.86 -19.86 -22.22
N ARG A 28 -3.16 -18.98 -22.92
CA ARG A 28 -3.46 -18.55 -24.29
C ARG A 28 -2.63 -19.24 -25.37
N GLN A 29 -1.78 -20.20 -24.97
CA GLN A 29 -0.98 -20.96 -25.94
C GLN A 29 -1.87 -21.82 -26.81
N THR A 30 -1.74 -21.67 -28.14
CA THR A 30 -2.52 -22.39 -29.15
C THR A 30 -1.73 -23.51 -29.85
N GLU A 31 -0.40 -23.38 -29.94
CA GLU A 31 0.48 -24.32 -30.62
C GLU A 31 1.72 -24.68 -29.75
N PRO A 32 1.82 -25.91 -29.24
CA PRO A 32 0.76 -26.90 -29.13
C PRO A 32 -0.34 -26.42 -28.12
N LYS A 33 -1.59 -26.75 -28.43
CA LYS A 33 -2.71 -26.40 -27.52
C LYS A 33 -2.52 -27.04 -26.16
N VAL A 34 -2.60 -26.21 -25.08
CA VAL A 34 -2.56 -26.73 -23.74
C VAL A 34 -3.88 -27.39 -23.33
N TYR A 35 -3.79 -28.44 -22.52
CA TYR A 35 -4.96 -29.19 -22.05
C TYR A 35 -4.90 -29.51 -20.56
N ARG A 36 -3.71 -29.42 -19.96
CA ARG A 36 -3.56 -29.66 -18.52
C ARG A 36 -3.92 -28.44 -17.71
N PRO A 37 -4.73 -28.56 -16.65
CA PRO A 37 -4.92 -27.47 -15.73
C PRO A 37 -3.59 -27.09 -15.09
N PHE A 38 -3.41 -25.80 -14.85
CA PHE A 38 -2.23 -25.24 -14.19
C PHE A 38 -2.53 -24.91 -12.75
N ILE A 39 -1.68 -25.33 -11.81
CA ILE A 39 -1.73 -24.92 -10.40
C ILE A 39 -0.34 -24.45 -9.98
N MET A 40 -0.25 -23.26 -9.38
CA MET A 40 0.97 -22.84 -8.71
C MET A 40 1.07 -23.49 -7.34
N THR A 41 2.10 -24.33 -7.16
CA THR A 41 2.38 -24.93 -5.85
C THR A 41 2.81 -23.92 -4.82
N GLU A 42 3.44 -22.82 -5.27
CA GLU A 42 3.79 -21.67 -4.45
C GLU A 42 3.67 -20.39 -5.28
N TYR A 43 3.09 -19.34 -4.69
CA TYR A 43 3.11 -17.98 -5.25
C TYR A 43 3.07 -16.94 -4.14
N LEU A 44 3.24 -15.68 -4.50
CA LEU A 44 3.11 -14.54 -3.61
C LEU A 44 4.02 -14.66 -2.35
N HIS A 45 5.30 -14.94 -2.53
CA HIS A 45 6.26 -15.12 -1.43
C HIS A 45 6.14 -14.02 -0.37
N THR A 46 5.47 -14.33 0.76
CA THR A 46 5.02 -13.36 1.76
C THR A 46 6.04 -13.11 2.88
N MET A 47 7.31 -13.02 2.54
CA MET A 47 8.40 -12.73 3.46
C MET A 47 8.47 -11.24 3.78
N GLY A 48 8.28 -10.88 5.05
CA GLY A 48 8.34 -9.50 5.51
C GLY A 48 7.28 -8.62 4.83
N ASN A 49 7.62 -7.37 4.49
CA ASN A 49 6.73 -6.48 3.75
C ASN A 49 6.63 -6.89 2.28
N SER A 50 5.56 -7.58 1.94
CA SER A 50 5.38 -8.27 0.66
C SER A 50 3.89 -8.46 0.35
N GLY A 51 3.56 -9.44 -0.53
CA GLY A 51 2.17 -9.75 -0.88
C GLY A 51 1.57 -8.83 -1.95
N GLY A 52 2.41 -8.08 -2.66
CA GLY A 52 1.97 -7.24 -3.79
C GLY A 52 1.63 -8.06 -5.03
N GLY A 53 0.75 -7.51 -5.90
CA GLY A 53 0.34 -8.15 -7.15
C GLY A 53 -0.74 -9.22 -7.01
N LEU A 54 -1.33 -9.41 -5.83
CA LEU A 54 -2.35 -10.44 -5.60
C LEU A 54 -3.58 -10.25 -6.49
N LYS A 55 -4.03 -9.02 -6.68
CA LYS A 55 -5.15 -8.69 -7.57
C LYS A 55 -4.94 -9.21 -8.99
N GLU A 56 -3.75 -9.05 -9.53
CA GLU A 56 -3.39 -9.48 -10.89
C GLU A 56 -3.40 -11.01 -11.00
N TYR A 57 -2.90 -11.71 -9.98
CA TYR A 57 -3.00 -13.17 -9.91
C TYR A 57 -4.45 -13.65 -9.84
N MET A 58 -5.25 -13.05 -8.94
CA MET A 58 -6.67 -13.41 -8.80
C MET A 58 -7.44 -13.17 -10.09
N HIS A 59 -7.14 -12.08 -10.81
CA HIS A 59 -7.75 -11.84 -12.12
C HIS A 59 -7.49 -13.00 -13.11
N VAL A 60 -6.27 -13.53 -13.16
CA VAL A 60 -5.94 -14.67 -14.03
C VAL A 60 -6.67 -15.93 -13.56
N PHE A 61 -6.69 -16.21 -12.26
CA PHE A 61 -7.37 -17.37 -11.71
C PHE A 61 -8.88 -17.36 -11.97
N GLU A 62 -9.49 -16.18 -12.05
CA GLU A 62 -10.93 -16.00 -12.27
C GLU A 62 -11.32 -15.94 -13.75
N THR A 63 -10.40 -15.58 -14.65
CA THR A 63 -10.71 -15.35 -16.07
C THR A 63 -10.15 -16.40 -17.02
N GLU A 64 -9.13 -17.16 -16.62
CA GLU A 64 -8.47 -18.17 -17.45
C GLU A 64 -8.76 -19.58 -16.89
N PRO A 65 -9.79 -20.28 -17.41
CA PRO A 65 -10.30 -21.53 -16.80
C PRO A 65 -9.27 -22.65 -16.67
N ILE A 66 -8.21 -22.63 -17.49
CA ILE A 66 -7.14 -23.64 -17.39
C ILE A 66 -6.17 -23.37 -16.25
N VAL A 67 -6.16 -22.14 -15.69
CA VAL A 67 -5.36 -21.77 -14.53
C VAL A 67 -6.23 -21.86 -13.29
N GLN A 68 -6.03 -22.91 -12.49
CA GLN A 68 -6.90 -23.29 -11.39
C GLN A 68 -6.57 -22.59 -10.06
N GLY A 69 -5.50 -21.81 -10.01
CA GLY A 69 -5.08 -21.09 -8.81
C GLY A 69 -3.70 -21.47 -8.30
N GLY A 70 -3.47 -21.27 -7.02
CA GLY A 70 -2.19 -21.58 -6.38
C GLY A 70 -2.25 -21.49 -4.85
N CYS A 71 -1.12 -21.85 -4.21
CA CYS A 71 -0.95 -21.81 -2.77
C CYS A 71 0.00 -20.65 -2.40
N ILE A 72 -0.44 -19.71 -1.58
CA ILE A 72 0.41 -18.64 -1.07
C ILE A 72 1.53 -19.25 -0.20
N TRP A 73 2.75 -18.80 -0.38
CA TRP A 73 3.88 -19.17 0.46
C TRP A 73 4.23 -18.06 1.44
N ASP A 74 3.90 -18.21 2.76
CA ASP A 74 3.09 -19.29 3.30
C ASP A 74 2.10 -18.77 4.37
N TRP A 75 1.64 -19.61 5.30
CA TRP A 75 0.60 -19.24 6.25
C TRP A 75 1.15 -18.57 7.52
N VAL A 76 2.22 -19.09 8.11
CA VAL A 76 2.72 -18.61 9.40
C VAL A 76 4.23 -18.45 9.40
N ASP A 77 4.73 -17.36 9.99
CA ASP A 77 6.17 -17.20 10.26
C ASP A 77 6.68 -18.35 11.14
N GLN A 78 7.65 -19.11 10.64
CA GLN A 78 8.25 -20.24 11.34
C GLN A 78 9.36 -19.72 12.25
N SER A 79 8.97 -18.96 13.28
CA SER A 79 9.83 -18.30 14.24
C SER A 79 9.26 -18.42 15.65
N PHE A 80 10.02 -17.97 16.65
CA PHE A 80 9.58 -17.93 18.03
C PHE A 80 9.68 -16.51 18.58
N ARG A 81 8.82 -16.17 19.53
CA ARG A 81 8.90 -14.93 20.28
C ARG A 81 9.74 -15.17 21.52
N GLU A 82 10.90 -14.56 21.55
CA GLU A 82 11.88 -14.65 22.64
C GLU A 82 12.02 -13.31 23.36
N ILE A 83 12.65 -13.33 24.52
CA ILE A 83 12.98 -12.14 25.32
C ILE A 83 14.49 -12.11 25.48
N ASP A 84 15.13 -10.99 25.17
CA ASP A 84 16.55 -10.81 25.34
C ASP A 84 16.93 -10.54 26.83
N LYS A 85 18.24 -10.43 27.09
CA LYS A 85 18.78 -10.14 28.43
C LYS A 85 18.33 -8.81 29.04
N ASP A 86 17.87 -7.87 28.20
CA ASP A 86 17.42 -6.53 28.58
C ASP A 86 15.89 -6.46 28.74
N GLY A 87 15.22 -7.63 28.65
CA GLY A 87 13.76 -7.76 28.78
C GLY A 87 12.97 -7.36 27.53
N LYS A 88 13.64 -7.14 26.38
CA LYS A 88 12.99 -6.81 25.11
C LYS A 88 12.65 -8.06 24.35
N TRP A 89 11.45 -8.16 23.82
CA TRP A 89 11.04 -9.25 22.96
C TRP A 89 11.59 -9.09 21.53
N TYR A 90 11.85 -10.20 20.87
CA TYR A 90 12.27 -10.26 19.48
C TYR A 90 11.81 -11.57 18.83
N TRP A 91 11.83 -11.62 17.51
CA TRP A 91 11.56 -12.81 16.74
C TRP A 91 12.87 -13.56 16.50
N SER A 92 12.98 -14.79 17.02
CA SER A 92 14.11 -15.68 16.77
C SER A 92 13.81 -16.64 15.62
N TYR A 93 14.82 -17.00 14.86
CA TYR A 93 14.69 -17.85 13.67
C TYR A 93 15.98 -18.67 13.44
N GLY A 94 16.10 -19.35 12.29
CA GLY A 94 17.25 -20.18 11.95
C GLY A 94 18.58 -19.44 12.08
N GLY A 95 19.54 -20.03 12.80
CA GLY A 95 20.84 -19.43 13.16
C GLY A 95 20.90 -18.82 14.57
N ASP A 96 19.75 -18.59 15.23
CA ASP A 96 19.71 -18.18 16.63
C ASP A 96 19.94 -19.38 17.59
N TYR A 97 19.65 -20.58 17.12
CA TYR A 97 19.78 -21.83 17.85
C TYR A 97 20.87 -22.71 17.28
N GLY A 98 21.40 -23.59 18.14
CA GLY A 98 22.43 -24.54 17.77
C GLY A 98 23.82 -23.92 17.64
N PRO A 99 24.83 -24.71 17.13
CA PRO A 99 26.19 -24.26 16.93
C PRO A 99 26.29 -23.10 15.95
N LYS A 100 27.13 -22.11 16.26
CA LYS A 100 27.26 -20.88 15.45
C LYS A 100 28.01 -21.08 14.13
N ASP A 101 28.71 -22.16 13.96
CA ASP A 101 29.43 -22.56 12.75
C ASP A 101 28.56 -23.33 11.74
N VAL A 102 27.33 -23.67 12.12
CA VAL A 102 26.37 -24.31 11.21
C VAL A 102 25.74 -23.28 10.28
N PRO A 103 25.79 -23.49 8.95
CA PRO A 103 25.14 -22.61 8.00
C PRO A 103 23.64 -22.48 8.25
N SER A 104 23.12 -21.25 8.15
CA SER A 104 21.69 -20.94 8.31
C SER A 104 21.19 -20.03 7.21
N PHE A 105 19.93 -20.19 6.80
CA PHE A 105 19.23 -19.27 5.92
C PHE A 105 18.61 -18.06 6.65
N GLY A 106 18.89 -17.91 7.95
CA GLY A 106 18.39 -16.80 8.76
C GLY A 106 16.87 -16.77 8.80
N ASN A 107 16.30 -15.58 8.58
CA ASN A 107 14.84 -15.37 8.60
C ASN A 107 14.10 -15.89 7.35
N PHE A 108 14.72 -16.73 6.52
CA PHE A 108 14.06 -17.26 5.30
C PHE A 108 12.84 -18.17 5.59
N CYS A 109 12.69 -18.60 6.82
CA CYS A 109 11.52 -19.35 7.30
C CYS A 109 10.35 -18.44 7.76
N CYS A 110 10.51 -17.12 7.71
CA CYS A 110 9.49 -16.16 8.14
C CYS A 110 8.77 -15.58 6.93
N ASN A 111 7.86 -16.37 6.36
CA ASN A 111 7.12 -16.02 5.13
C ASN A 111 5.61 -15.99 5.36
N GLY A 112 5.17 -15.82 6.61
CA GLY A 112 3.78 -16.00 6.99
C GLY A 112 2.86 -14.86 6.55
N LEU A 113 1.59 -15.20 6.29
CA LEU A 113 0.48 -14.25 6.30
C LEU A 113 0.16 -13.79 7.72
N VAL A 114 0.55 -14.59 8.72
CA VAL A 114 0.50 -14.27 10.15
C VAL A 114 1.88 -14.48 10.77
N ASN A 115 2.14 -13.74 11.85
CA ASN A 115 3.38 -13.91 12.60
C ASN A 115 3.37 -15.21 13.43
N ALA A 116 4.44 -15.52 14.11
CA ALA A 116 4.61 -16.75 14.89
C ALA A 116 3.59 -16.91 16.04
N VAL A 117 3.01 -15.83 16.54
CA VAL A 117 1.93 -15.85 17.55
C VAL A 117 0.53 -15.71 16.95
N ARG A 118 0.40 -15.82 15.63
CA ARG A 118 -0.85 -15.80 14.84
C ARG A 118 -1.50 -14.44 14.71
N GLU A 119 -0.79 -13.34 14.95
CA GLU A 119 -1.28 -12.00 14.64
C GLU A 119 -1.13 -11.73 13.12
N PRO A 120 -2.11 -11.10 12.48
CA PRO A 120 -2.08 -10.80 11.06
C PRO A 120 -0.92 -9.87 10.66
N HIS A 121 -0.24 -10.21 9.58
CA HIS A 121 0.51 -9.21 8.83
C HIS A 121 -0.40 -8.39 7.91
N PRO A 122 -0.04 -7.18 7.51
CA PRO A 122 -0.89 -6.31 6.67
C PRO A 122 -1.33 -6.96 5.35
N HIS A 123 -0.50 -7.82 4.77
CA HIS A 123 -0.83 -8.53 3.53
C HIS A 123 -1.91 -9.62 3.70
N LEU A 124 -2.21 -10.10 4.92
CA LEU A 124 -3.37 -10.97 5.13
C LEU A 124 -4.68 -10.23 4.87
N ILE A 125 -4.75 -8.92 5.15
CA ILE A 125 -5.94 -8.12 4.89
C ILE A 125 -6.18 -8.00 3.38
N GLU A 126 -5.11 -7.88 2.57
CA GLU A 126 -5.20 -7.94 1.12
C GLU A 126 -5.71 -9.31 0.63
N VAL A 127 -5.25 -10.41 1.24
CA VAL A 127 -5.76 -11.75 0.94
C VAL A 127 -7.25 -11.86 1.27
N LYS A 128 -7.70 -11.36 2.43
CA LYS A 128 -9.12 -11.30 2.78
C LYS A 128 -9.92 -10.59 1.69
N LYS A 129 -9.43 -9.46 1.19
CA LYS A 129 -10.08 -8.67 0.15
C LYS A 129 -10.16 -9.40 -1.18
N GLU A 130 -9.04 -9.94 -1.65
CA GLU A 130 -8.97 -10.56 -2.97
C GLU A 130 -9.64 -11.95 -3.01
N TYR A 131 -9.66 -12.68 -1.89
CA TYR A 131 -10.28 -14.00 -1.77
C TYR A 131 -11.77 -13.97 -1.44
N GLN A 132 -12.39 -12.79 -1.29
CA GLN A 132 -13.83 -12.69 -1.03
C GLN A 132 -14.64 -13.31 -2.17
N TYR A 133 -15.71 -14.02 -1.83
CA TYR A 133 -16.59 -14.69 -2.79
C TYR A 133 -17.75 -13.83 -3.30
N ILE A 134 -17.95 -12.64 -2.76
CA ILE A 134 -18.94 -11.67 -3.25
C ILE A 134 -18.15 -10.48 -3.79
N LYS A 135 -18.29 -10.24 -5.09
CA LYS A 135 -17.58 -9.13 -5.77
C LYS A 135 -18.58 -8.23 -6.46
N SER A 136 -18.38 -6.94 -6.34
CA SER A 136 -19.29 -5.93 -6.88
C SER A 136 -18.61 -5.05 -7.92
N VAL A 137 -19.39 -4.55 -8.87
CA VAL A 137 -18.99 -3.55 -9.86
C VAL A 137 -20.05 -2.44 -9.88
N LEU A 138 -19.64 -1.19 -9.76
CA LEU A 138 -20.52 -0.05 -9.89
C LEU A 138 -20.76 0.25 -11.38
N THR A 139 -21.97 -0.02 -11.89
CA THR A 139 -22.31 0.12 -13.32
C THR A 139 -22.98 1.47 -13.64
N ASP A 140 -23.69 2.08 -12.68
CA ASP A 140 -24.26 3.43 -12.81
C ASP A 140 -24.08 4.22 -11.51
N PRO A 141 -23.07 5.12 -11.44
CA PRO A 141 -22.83 5.93 -10.24
C PRO A 141 -23.98 6.89 -9.87
N LYS A 142 -24.82 7.29 -10.84
CA LYS A 142 -25.92 8.23 -10.57
C LYS A 142 -27.10 7.58 -9.87
N LYS A 143 -27.35 6.32 -10.19
CA LYS A 143 -28.43 5.51 -9.59
C LYS A 143 -27.90 4.55 -8.53
N LEU A 144 -26.60 4.59 -8.24
CA LEU A 144 -25.89 3.60 -7.43
C LEU A 144 -26.28 2.17 -7.84
N THR A 145 -26.22 1.92 -9.16
CA THR A 145 -26.50 0.59 -9.69
C THR A 145 -25.25 -0.24 -9.60
N VAL A 146 -25.36 -1.38 -8.91
CA VAL A 146 -24.27 -2.33 -8.73
C VAL A 146 -24.64 -3.66 -9.36
N GLU A 147 -23.69 -4.27 -10.03
CA GLU A 147 -23.70 -5.67 -10.38
C GLU A 147 -22.91 -6.44 -9.32
N VAL A 148 -23.52 -7.46 -8.75
CA VAL A 148 -22.93 -8.31 -7.71
C VAL A 148 -22.80 -9.70 -8.26
N LYS A 149 -21.58 -10.26 -8.27
CA LYS A 149 -21.29 -11.62 -8.68
C LYS A 149 -21.08 -12.52 -7.46
N ASN A 150 -21.75 -13.66 -7.48
CA ASN A 150 -21.62 -14.72 -6.49
C ASN A 150 -20.57 -15.74 -6.94
N TRP A 151 -19.46 -15.81 -6.25
CA TRP A 151 -18.39 -16.78 -6.49
C TRP A 151 -18.46 -18.01 -5.57
N TYR A 152 -19.45 -18.08 -4.68
CA TYR A 152 -19.67 -19.29 -3.90
C TYR A 152 -20.09 -20.45 -4.80
N ASP A 153 -19.68 -21.66 -4.43
CA ASP A 153 -20.06 -22.90 -5.16
C ASP A 153 -21.41 -23.45 -4.70
N PHE A 154 -21.79 -23.20 -3.45
CA PHE A 154 -22.96 -23.87 -2.83
C PHE A 154 -23.89 -22.91 -2.09
N THR A 155 -23.56 -21.62 -1.97
CA THR A 155 -24.30 -20.68 -1.12
C THR A 155 -24.93 -19.57 -1.95
N ASN A 156 -26.26 -19.43 -1.85
CA ASN A 156 -26.98 -18.31 -2.44
C ASN A 156 -26.77 -17.04 -1.60
N LEU A 157 -26.66 -15.87 -2.23
CA LEU A 157 -26.44 -14.59 -1.54
C LEU A 157 -27.62 -14.13 -0.67
N ASN A 158 -28.80 -14.75 -0.76
CA ASN A 158 -29.91 -14.49 0.14
C ASN A 158 -29.62 -14.87 1.61
N ALA A 159 -28.54 -15.64 1.86
CA ALA A 159 -28.03 -15.95 3.19
C ALA A 159 -27.23 -14.79 3.83
N TYR A 160 -27.02 -13.71 3.10
CA TYR A 160 -26.28 -12.53 3.53
C TYR A 160 -27.11 -11.26 3.44
N THR A 161 -26.70 -10.24 4.20
CA THR A 161 -27.24 -8.88 4.10
C THR A 161 -26.17 -7.94 3.58
N LEU A 162 -26.49 -7.22 2.51
CA LEU A 162 -25.71 -6.07 2.06
C LEU A 162 -26.06 -4.87 2.94
N HIS A 163 -25.05 -4.27 3.54
CA HIS A 163 -25.08 -2.93 4.11
C HIS A 163 -24.36 -1.99 3.14
N TRP A 164 -24.99 -0.87 2.81
CA TRP A 164 -24.37 0.11 1.93
C TRP A 164 -24.40 1.50 2.54
N GLN A 165 -23.39 2.28 2.27
CA GLN A 165 -23.23 3.62 2.80
C GLN A 165 -22.56 4.54 1.79
N VAL A 166 -23.12 5.73 1.59
CA VAL A 166 -22.47 6.82 0.86
C VAL A 166 -21.85 7.76 1.88
N MET A 167 -20.52 7.90 1.82
CA MET A 167 -19.75 8.73 2.74
C MET A 167 -19.06 9.87 1.97
N GLY A 168 -19.03 11.06 2.54
CA GLY A 168 -18.29 12.19 2.01
C GLY A 168 -16.81 12.21 2.43
N ASP A 169 -16.03 13.05 1.77
CA ASP A 169 -14.63 13.33 2.11
C ASP A 169 -14.44 14.07 3.46
N ASP A 170 -15.55 14.49 4.07
CA ASP A 170 -15.61 15.00 5.45
C ASP A 170 -15.85 13.89 6.51
N GLY A 171 -15.88 12.63 6.07
CA GLY A 171 -16.13 11.46 6.91
C GLY A 171 -17.58 11.27 7.34
N LYS A 172 -18.52 12.09 6.84
CA LYS A 172 -19.93 11.98 7.22
C LYS A 172 -20.71 11.10 6.27
N VAL A 173 -21.64 10.34 6.85
CA VAL A 173 -22.60 9.54 6.11
C VAL A 173 -23.63 10.45 5.48
N ILE A 174 -23.82 10.33 4.18
CA ILE A 174 -24.79 11.09 3.38
C ILE A 174 -26.08 10.28 3.21
N ALA A 175 -25.92 8.98 2.97
CA ALA A 175 -27.03 8.03 2.84
C ALA A 175 -26.56 6.63 3.18
N GLU A 176 -27.45 5.79 3.68
CA GLU A 176 -27.15 4.39 4.00
C GLU A 176 -28.40 3.53 3.89
N GLY A 177 -28.22 2.23 3.89
CA GLY A 177 -29.30 1.28 3.91
C GLY A 177 -28.85 -0.17 3.87
N THR A 178 -29.82 -1.07 3.84
CA THR A 178 -29.56 -2.50 3.72
C THR A 178 -30.32 -3.09 2.55
N ARG A 179 -29.83 -4.21 2.01
CA ARG A 179 -30.50 -4.91 0.92
C ARG A 179 -30.20 -6.42 0.98
N LYS A 180 -31.19 -7.20 0.57
CA LYS A 180 -31.03 -8.61 0.23
C LYS A 180 -30.82 -8.78 -1.25
N ALA A 181 -30.03 -9.79 -1.61
CA ALA A 181 -29.86 -10.22 -2.99
C ALA A 181 -30.16 -11.71 -3.10
N ASP A 182 -30.97 -12.07 -4.06
CA ASP A 182 -31.17 -13.48 -4.45
C ASP A 182 -30.29 -13.72 -5.69
N CYS A 183 -29.18 -14.42 -5.47
CA CYS A 183 -28.19 -14.69 -6.49
C CYS A 183 -27.62 -16.09 -6.26
N ALA A 184 -27.89 -17.02 -7.17
CA ALA A 184 -27.40 -18.36 -7.08
C ALA A 184 -25.87 -18.45 -7.27
N PRO A 185 -25.23 -19.56 -6.86
CA PRO A 185 -23.82 -19.80 -7.10
C PRO A 185 -23.42 -19.55 -8.56
N HIS A 186 -22.28 -18.87 -8.77
CA HIS A 186 -21.71 -18.52 -10.07
C HIS A 186 -22.53 -17.55 -10.93
N GLU A 187 -23.68 -17.07 -10.46
CA GLU A 187 -24.49 -16.07 -11.16
C GLU A 187 -24.14 -14.65 -10.74
N ALA A 188 -24.74 -13.67 -11.45
CA ALA A 188 -24.67 -12.27 -11.12
C ALA A 188 -26.06 -11.66 -11.07
N VAL A 189 -26.25 -10.66 -10.21
CA VAL A 189 -27.49 -9.90 -10.10
C VAL A 189 -27.17 -8.39 -10.12
N THR A 190 -27.99 -7.63 -10.83
CA THR A 190 -27.86 -6.18 -10.91
C THR A 190 -29.04 -5.50 -10.22
N PHE A 191 -28.77 -4.51 -9.40
CA PHE A 191 -29.79 -3.71 -8.75
C PHE A 191 -29.34 -2.29 -8.45
N SER A 192 -30.29 -1.36 -8.30
CA SER A 192 -30.04 0.01 -7.87
C SER A 192 -30.26 0.16 -6.37
N LEU A 193 -29.36 0.91 -5.71
CA LEU A 193 -29.52 1.33 -4.31
C LEU A 193 -30.26 2.67 -4.19
N GLY A 194 -30.56 3.32 -5.33
CA GLY A 194 -31.25 4.59 -5.43
C GLY A 194 -30.29 5.75 -5.75
N ALA A 195 -30.86 6.88 -6.15
CA ALA A 195 -30.09 8.08 -6.41
C ALA A 195 -29.81 8.84 -5.11
N VAL A 196 -28.58 9.25 -4.89
CA VAL A 196 -28.17 10.05 -3.73
C VAL A 196 -27.72 11.43 -4.21
N LYS A 197 -28.31 12.49 -3.63
CA LYS A 197 -27.89 13.87 -3.90
C LYS A 197 -26.71 14.21 -2.99
N LEU A 198 -25.56 14.41 -3.58
CA LEU A 198 -24.37 14.84 -2.84
C LEU A 198 -24.47 16.32 -2.46
N PRO A 199 -24.18 16.71 -1.20
CA PRO A 199 -24.07 18.11 -0.80
C PRO A 199 -22.99 18.83 -1.62
N SER A 200 -23.22 20.11 -1.93
CA SER A 200 -22.26 20.92 -2.71
C SER A 200 -20.91 21.14 -2.02
N THR A 201 -20.86 20.95 -0.72
CA THR A 201 -19.63 21.01 0.09
C THR A 201 -18.74 19.78 -0.05
N ILE A 202 -19.30 18.65 -0.48
CA ILE A 202 -18.56 17.39 -0.66
C ILE A 202 -17.82 17.41 -1.99
N ARG A 203 -16.55 17.07 -1.96
CA ARG A 203 -15.66 17.06 -3.12
C ARG A 203 -15.44 15.65 -3.66
N GLU A 204 -15.26 14.69 -2.76
CA GLU A 204 -15.23 13.26 -3.06
C GLU A 204 -16.29 12.55 -2.23
N ALA A 205 -16.98 11.59 -2.82
CA ALA A 205 -17.89 10.71 -2.12
C ALA A 205 -17.58 9.27 -2.48
N TYR A 206 -17.85 8.38 -1.54
CA TYR A 206 -17.51 6.97 -1.63
C TYR A 206 -18.75 6.14 -1.34
N LEU A 207 -19.06 5.19 -2.23
CA LEU A 207 -20.01 4.13 -1.95
C LEU A 207 -19.26 2.96 -1.32
N ASN A 208 -19.56 2.68 -0.07
CA ASN A 208 -19.08 1.51 0.65
C ASN A 208 -20.15 0.42 0.63
N LEU A 209 -19.76 -0.78 0.30
CA LEU A 209 -20.59 -1.99 0.36
C LEU A 209 -19.95 -2.96 1.35
N SER A 210 -20.75 -3.54 2.23
CA SER A 210 -20.30 -4.52 3.23
C SER A 210 -21.34 -5.65 3.35
N TRP A 211 -20.90 -6.89 3.30
CA TRP A 211 -21.74 -8.07 3.39
C TRP A 211 -21.51 -8.82 4.70
N THR A 212 -22.59 -9.07 5.43
CA THR A 212 -22.55 -9.86 6.65
C THR A 212 -23.50 -11.06 6.56
N PRO A 213 -23.17 -12.21 7.17
CA PRO A 213 -24.07 -13.36 7.16
C PRO A 213 -25.27 -13.15 8.08
N ASP A 214 -26.43 -13.67 7.71
CA ASP A 214 -27.64 -13.62 8.54
C ASP A 214 -27.60 -14.60 9.71
N LYS A 215 -26.81 -15.66 9.58
CA LYS A 215 -26.64 -16.69 10.60
C LYS A 215 -25.18 -16.93 10.89
N ALA A 216 -24.85 -16.98 12.17
CA ALA A 216 -23.51 -17.34 12.61
C ALA A 216 -23.16 -18.79 12.25
N THR A 217 -21.90 -19.03 11.94
CA THR A 217 -21.26 -20.34 11.88
C THR A 217 -20.32 -20.51 13.06
N PRO A 218 -19.71 -21.68 13.29
CA PRO A 218 -18.70 -21.83 14.33
C PRO A 218 -17.49 -20.88 14.23
N PHE A 219 -17.24 -20.30 13.04
CA PHE A 219 -16.06 -19.47 12.77
C PHE A 219 -16.39 -18.04 12.33
N ILE A 220 -17.65 -17.74 11.98
CA ILE A 220 -18.07 -16.45 11.44
C ILE A 220 -19.36 -16.03 12.16
N GLY A 221 -19.32 -14.88 12.81
CA GLY A 221 -20.47 -14.26 13.46
C GLY A 221 -21.37 -13.50 12.49
N THR A 222 -22.57 -13.14 12.91
CA THR A 222 -23.54 -12.37 12.10
C THR A 222 -23.10 -10.93 11.83
N HIS A 223 -22.11 -10.43 12.55
CA HIS A 223 -21.55 -9.08 12.35
C HIS A 223 -20.21 -9.09 11.63
N ASP A 224 -19.69 -10.28 11.28
CA ASP A 224 -18.41 -10.38 10.59
C ASP A 224 -18.60 -10.03 9.11
N GLU A 225 -17.81 -9.07 8.64
CA GLU A 225 -17.77 -8.69 7.24
C GLU A 225 -17.06 -9.77 6.41
N VAL A 226 -17.80 -10.43 5.53
CA VAL A 226 -17.30 -11.51 4.66
C VAL A 226 -16.85 -10.99 3.30
N ALA A 227 -17.36 -9.85 2.89
CA ALA A 227 -16.94 -9.17 1.66
C ALA A 227 -17.25 -7.68 1.75
N TYR A 228 -16.44 -6.85 1.09
CA TYR A 228 -16.64 -5.42 1.01
C TYR A 228 -16.08 -4.84 -0.30
N ASP A 229 -16.68 -3.76 -0.76
CA ASP A 229 -16.19 -3.00 -1.91
C ASP A 229 -16.36 -1.50 -1.65
N GLN A 230 -15.49 -0.70 -2.22
CA GLN A 230 -15.60 0.75 -2.19
C GLN A 230 -15.48 1.32 -3.60
N PHE A 231 -16.37 2.25 -3.95
CA PHE A 231 -16.37 2.94 -5.24
C PHE A 231 -16.33 4.45 -5.05
N VAL A 232 -15.51 5.14 -5.84
CA VAL A 232 -15.51 6.60 -5.88
C VAL A 232 -16.68 7.05 -6.73
N LEU A 233 -17.62 7.81 -6.16
CA LEU A 233 -18.81 8.33 -6.83
C LEU A 233 -18.54 9.64 -7.55
N SER A 234 -17.71 10.49 -6.96
CA SER A 234 -17.23 11.72 -7.59
C SER A 234 -15.77 11.91 -7.22
N ALA A 235 -14.92 12.09 -8.22
CA ALA A 235 -13.54 12.49 -8.01
C ALA A 235 -13.44 13.98 -8.28
N ASN A 236 -13.01 14.73 -7.30
CA ASN A 236 -12.81 16.15 -7.49
C ASN A 236 -11.54 16.39 -8.31
N LYS A 237 -11.63 17.30 -9.28
CA LYS A 237 -10.48 17.77 -10.05
C LYS A 237 -9.55 18.64 -9.19
N GLY A 238 -8.89 18.02 -8.24
CA GLY A 238 -7.94 18.64 -7.32
C GLY A 238 -8.54 18.86 -5.94
N TYR A 239 -8.13 18.02 -5.00
CA TYR A 239 -8.32 18.25 -3.58
C TYR A 239 -7.64 19.58 -3.22
N ARG A 240 -8.38 20.50 -2.61
CA ARG A 240 -7.79 21.67 -1.95
C ARG A 240 -7.71 21.30 -0.47
N ALA A 241 -6.51 21.34 0.09
CA ALA A 241 -6.36 21.29 1.53
C ALA A 241 -7.37 22.22 2.19
N PRO A 242 -7.92 21.88 3.38
CA PRO A 242 -8.73 22.80 4.15
C PRO A 242 -8.07 24.17 4.18
N GLU A 243 -8.83 25.25 4.05
CA GLU A 243 -8.29 26.59 4.26
C GLU A 243 -7.87 26.68 5.74
N ILE A 244 -6.62 26.38 6.00
CA ILE A 244 -6.01 26.66 7.29
C ILE A 244 -5.81 28.18 7.27
N LYS A 245 -6.58 28.89 8.08
CA LYS A 245 -6.29 30.29 8.38
C LYS A 245 -5.04 30.35 9.25
N LEU A 246 -3.89 30.27 8.60
CA LEU A 246 -2.62 30.56 9.25
C LEU A 246 -2.59 32.06 9.54
N ALA A 247 -3.05 32.45 10.73
CA ALA A 247 -3.20 33.85 11.10
C ALA A 247 -1.85 34.55 11.31
N ASP A 248 -0.70 33.83 11.37
CA ASP A 248 0.56 34.39 11.81
C ASP A 248 1.76 33.98 10.94
N LYS A 249 2.74 34.89 10.95
CA LYS A 249 4.00 34.95 10.22
C LYS A 249 4.74 33.61 10.14
N VAL A 250 4.48 32.89 9.05
CA VAL A 250 5.32 31.77 8.65
C VAL A 250 6.68 32.32 8.15
N LYS A 251 7.77 31.74 8.62
CA LYS A 251 9.11 32.01 8.11
C LYS A 251 9.69 30.74 7.50
N ILE A 252 10.34 30.88 6.38
CA ILE A 252 11.03 29.78 5.70
C ILE A 252 12.50 30.14 5.47
N ASP A 253 13.35 29.11 5.44
CA ASP A 253 14.74 29.26 5.07
C ASP A 253 15.20 28.14 4.15
N ILE A 254 15.88 28.52 3.06
CA ILE A 254 16.37 27.61 2.03
C ILE A 254 17.90 27.61 2.10
N ASP A 255 18.48 26.44 2.29
CA ASP A 255 19.92 26.25 2.36
C ASP A 255 20.57 26.57 1.00
N PRO A 256 21.50 27.55 0.93
CA PRO A 256 22.17 27.94 -0.32
C PRO A 256 23.11 26.85 -0.86
N ALA A 257 23.59 25.92 -0.04
CA ALA A 257 24.51 24.88 -0.47
C ALA A 257 23.77 23.66 -1.07
N THR A 258 22.59 23.36 -0.58
CA THR A 258 21.82 22.17 -0.99
C THR A 258 20.53 22.50 -1.71
N GLY A 259 20.03 23.74 -1.62
CA GLY A 259 18.71 24.12 -2.14
C GLY A 259 17.52 23.53 -1.37
N ALA A 260 17.77 22.85 -0.28
CA ALA A 260 16.73 22.23 0.56
C ALA A 260 16.05 23.27 1.46
N LEU A 261 14.74 23.08 1.72
CA LEU A 261 14.06 23.82 2.79
C LEU A 261 14.58 23.30 4.13
N ARG A 262 15.36 24.10 4.86
CA ARG A 262 15.95 23.69 6.12
C ARG A 262 15.20 24.18 7.37
N SER A 263 14.27 25.13 7.19
CA SER A 263 13.47 25.66 8.29
C SER A 263 12.09 26.06 7.79
N TYR A 264 11.06 25.70 8.57
CA TYR A 264 9.68 26.15 8.43
C TYR A 264 9.14 26.47 9.81
N ILE A 265 9.15 27.77 10.15
CA ILE A 265 8.72 28.26 11.45
C ILE A 265 7.24 28.68 11.37
N TYR A 266 6.40 28.07 12.19
CA TYR A 266 5.01 28.43 12.35
C TYR A 266 4.71 28.82 13.79
N LYS A 267 4.05 29.97 14.01
CA LYS A 267 3.78 30.53 15.36
C LYS A 267 5.03 30.56 16.27
N GLY A 268 6.20 30.80 15.68
CA GLY A 268 7.48 30.84 16.40
C GLY A 268 8.07 29.48 16.76
N LYS A 269 7.43 28.37 16.38
CA LYS A 269 7.95 27.00 16.56
C LYS A 269 8.55 26.47 15.26
N GLU A 270 9.73 25.85 15.33
CA GLU A 270 10.31 25.14 14.20
C GLU A 270 9.56 23.82 13.99
N MET A 271 9.08 23.59 12.76
CA MET A 271 8.30 22.42 12.40
C MET A 271 9.14 21.31 11.76
N LEU A 272 10.39 21.58 11.42
CA LEU A 272 11.29 20.62 10.79
C LEU A 272 12.41 20.20 11.74
N SER A 273 12.63 18.89 11.90
CA SER A 273 13.81 18.33 12.58
C SER A 273 14.91 17.99 11.59
N SER A 274 14.58 17.84 10.31
CA SER A 274 15.54 17.67 9.22
C SER A 274 15.09 18.44 7.96
N PRO A 275 16.03 18.86 7.08
CA PRO A 275 15.67 19.53 5.84
C PRO A 275 14.78 18.69 4.92
N VAL A 276 13.95 19.35 4.11
CA VAL A 276 13.18 18.71 3.07
C VAL A 276 14.06 18.38 1.88
N VAL A 277 14.29 17.11 1.62
CA VAL A 277 15.18 16.60 0.56
C VAL A 277 14.47 15.71 -0.42
N LEU A 278 15.02 15.57 -1.64
CA LEU A 278 14.54 14.56 -2.57
C LEU A 278 14.89 13.17 -2.05
N SER A 279 13.91 12.25 -2.06
CA SER A 279 14.07 10.88 -1.62
C SER A 279 13.78 9.92 -2.77
N LEU A 280 14.82 9.18 -3.18
CA LEU A 280 14.78 8.20 -4.27
C LEU A 280 14.96 6.76 -3.75
N TYR A 281 15.20 6.61 -2.47
CA TYR A 281 15.49 5.35 -1.81
C TYR A 281 14.55 5.12 -0.63
N ARG A 282 14.22 3.87 -0.35
CA ARG A 282 13.51 3.44 0.86
C ARG A 282 14.26 2.27 1.51
N PRO A 283 14.03 2.00 2.79
CA PRO A 283 14.49 0.76 3.39
C PRO A 283 14.05 -0.44 2.54
N VAL A 284 14.99 -1.33 2.26
CA VAL A 284 14.73 -2.50 1.41
C VAL A 284 13.90 -3.53 2.15
N THR A 285 13.01 -4.22 1.43
CA THR A 285 12.27 -5.36 1.97
C THR A 285 13.11 -6.64 1.87
N ASP A 286 12.67 -7.70 2.55
CA ASP A 286 13.31 -9.00 2.44
C ASP A 286 13.35 -9.50 0.99
N ASN A 287 12.27 -9.31 0.24
CA ASN A 287 12.20 -9.70 -1.17
C ASN A 287 13.07 -8.83 -2.07
N ASP A 288 13.13 -7.50 -1.87
CA ASP A 288 14.08 -6.63 -2.60
C ASP A 288 15.54 -7.11 -2.47
N SER A 289 15.90 -7.61 -1.28
CA SER A 289 17.27 -8.07 -0.98
C SER A 289 17.66 -9.36 -1.70
N ARG A 290 16.67 -10.11 -2.18
CA ARG A 290 16.85 -11.40 -2.87
C ARG A 290 16.93 -11.29 -4.38
N GLU A 291 16.47 -10.16 -4.93
CA GLU A 291 16.53 -9.91 -6.37
C GLU A 291 17.97 -9.98 -6.91
N LYS A 292 18.17 -10.77 -7.96
CA LYS A 292 19.47 -10.95 -8.59
C LYS A 292 19.83 -9.78 -9.52
N THR A 293 18.84 -9.20 -10.17
CA THR A 293 19.02 -8.24 -11.28
C THR A 293 18.34 -6.89 -11.06
N GLY A 294 17.68 -6.68 -9.93
CA GLY A 294 16.95 -5.46 -9.61
C GLY A 294 17.00 -5.14 -8.11
N GLY A 295 16.05 -4.34 -7.66
CA GLY A 295 15.81 -4.06 -6.27
C GLY A 295 17.03 -3.49 -5.52
N ALA A 296 17.20 -3.91 -4.28
CA ALA A 296 18.20 -3.37 -3.38
C ALA A 296 19.63 -3.42 -3.91
N LYS A 297 19.98 -4.47 -4.66
CA LYS A 297 21.34 -4.63 -5.22
C LYS A 297 21.65 -3.55 -6.26
N VAL A 298 20.70 -3.24 -7.13
CA VAL A 298 20.86 -2.19 -8.15
C VAL A 298 20.88 -0.83 -7.49
N TRP A 299 19.94 -0.52 -6.63
CA TRP A 299 19.84 0.80 -5.97
C TRP A 299 21.08 1.14 -5.15
N ARG A 300 21.66 0.17 -4.40
CA ARG A 300 22.91 0.35 -3.66
C ARG A 300 24.13 0.45 -4.57
N LYS A 301 24.16 -0.32 -5.66
CA LYS A 301 25.25 -0.22 -6.65
C LYS A 301 25.27 1.17 -7.28
N GLU A 302 24.13 1.72 -7.61
CA GLU A 302 23.94 3.07 -8.16
C GLU A 302 24.14 4.16 -7.09
N GLY A 303 24.08 3.81 -5.80
CA GLY A 303 24.35 4.73 -4.67
C GLY A 303 23.15 5.60 -4.32
N LEU A 304 21.92 5.11 -4.56
CA LEU A 304 20.68 5.82 -4.22
C LEU A 304 20.44 5.90 -2.70
N ASP A 305 21.07 5.03 -1.93
CA ASP A 305 21.01 4.99 -0.47
C ASP A 305 21.89 6.05 0.21
N ASN A 306 22.82 6.68 -0.54
CA ASN A 306 23.78 7.67 -0.04
C ASN A 306 23.91 8.83 -1.03
N MET A 307 22.79 9.49 -1.32
CA MET A 307 22.78 10.62 -2.24
C MET A 307 23.28 11.91 -1.59
N ILE A 308 23.99 12.68 -2.38
CA ILE A 308 24.45 14.02 -2.02
C ILE A 308 23.74 15.03 -2.94
N GLN A 309 23.02 15.97 -2.36
CA GLN A 309 22.36 17.08 -3.06
C GLN A 309 23.25 18.31 -3.02
N LYS A 310 23.56 18.90 -4.17
CA LYS A 310 24.37 20.11 -4.31
C LYS A 310 23.63 21.15 -5.13
N ALA A 311 23.46 22.33 -4.60
CA ALA A 311 22.85 23.42 -5.34
C ALA A 311 23.82 23.97 -6.40
N THR A 312 23.32 24.19 -7.61
CA THR A 312 23.97 24.93 -8.68
C THR A 312 23.42 26.33 -8.82
N PHE A 313 22.18 26.53 -8.34
CA PHE A 313 21.54 27.84 -8.31
C PHE A 313 20.54 27.88 -7.15
N VAL A 314 20.58 28.98 -6.38
CA VAL A 314 19.57 29.25 -5.35
C VAL A 314 19.17 30.72 -5.39
N LYS A 315 17.87 30.97 -5.52
CA LYS A 315 17.28 32.31 -5.32
C LYS A 315 16.23 32.16 -4.24
N ALA A 316 16.45 32.71 -3.08
CA ALA A 316 15.58 32.66 -1.92
C ALA A 316 15.04 34.04 -1.54
N SER A 317 13.85 34.09 -0.98
CA SER A 317 13.22 35.27 -0.40
C SER A 317 12.32 34.84 0.78
N GLU A 318 11.79 35.79 1.54
CA GLU A 318 10.86 35.53 2.63
C GLU A 318 9.53 34.89 2.15
N THR A 319 9.20 35.01 0.88
CA THR A 319 7.94 34.49 0.28
C THR A 319 8.15 33.23 -0.55
N GLY A 320 9.36 32.69 -0.61
CA GLY A 320 9.67 31.48 -1.36
C GLY A 320 11.02 31.52 -2.05
N GLY A 321 11.18 30.67 -3.06
CA GLY A 321 12.43 30.59 -3.78
C GLY A 321 12.44 29.52 -4.88
N LYS A 322 13.56 29.50 -5.60
CA LYS A 322 13.87 28.46 -6.57
C LYS A 322 15.28 27.94 -6.30
N ALA A 323 15.44 26.63 -6.32
CA ALA A 323 16.74 25.99 -6.29
C ALA A 323 16.88 24.99 -7.45
N GLU A 324 18.04 24.99 -8.12
CA GLU A 324 18.45 23.96 -9.06
C GLU A 324 19.60 23.19 -8.44
N VAL A 325 19.47 21.87 -8.43
CA VAL A 325 20.40 21.01 -7.70
C VAL A 325 20.86 19.85 -8.56
N GLU A 326 22.08 19.43 -8.35
CA GLU A 326 22.62 18.18 -8.85
C GLU A 326 22.59 17.12 -7.76
N LEU A 327 22.24 15.91 -8.15
CA LEU A 327 22.25 14.75 -7.29
C LEU A 327 23.45 13.88 -7.64
N TRP A 328 24.24 13.55 -6.65
CA TRP A 328 25.46 12.76 -6.79
C TRP A 328 25.41 11.57 -5.83
N ASN A 329 26.02 10.45 -6.21
CA ASN A 329 26.31 9.40 -5.24
C ASN A 329 27.65 9.62 -4.54
N ALA A 330 27.92 8.85 -3.50
CA ALA A 330 29.18 8.94 -2.75
C ALA A 330 30.44 8.60 -3.57
N LYS A 331 30.29 8.00 -4.75
CA LYS A 331 31.36 7.67 -5.69
C LYS A 331 31.66 8.80 -6.71
N GLY A 332 30.95 9.91 -6.61
CA GLY A 332 31.12 11.04 -7.52
C GLY A 332 30.43 10.86 -8.89
N VAL A 333 29.47 9.96 -8.99
CA VAL A 333 28.62 9.81 -10.19
C VAL A 333 27.40 10.68 -10.06
N LYS A 334 27.11 11.49 -11.07
CA LYS A 334 25.90 12.32 -11.14
C LYS A 334 24.69 11.43 -11.44
N LEU A 335 23.68 11.50 -10.57
CA LEU A 335 22.45 10.69 -10.67
C LEU A 335 21.33 11.43 -11.42
N GLY A 336 21.44 12.73 -11.55
CA GLY A 336 20.44 13.56 -12.21
C GLY A 336 20.43 14.99 -11.69
N MET A 337 19.38 15.71 -12.07
CA MET A 337 19.13 17.09 -11.64
C MET A 337 17.72 17.20 -11.06
N ALA A 338 17.53 18.07 -10.09
CA ALA A 338 16.22 18.45 -9.61
C ALA A 338 16.05 19.96 -9.51
N THR A 339 14.80 20.39 -9.66
CA THR A 339 14.41 21.79 -9.44
C THR A 339 13.37 21.83 -8.35
N PHE A 340 13.59 22.65 -7.33
CA PHE A 340 12.62 22.96 -6.27
C PHE A 340 12.09 24.37 -6.48
N VAL A 341 10.78 24.54 -6.41
CA VAL A 341 10.11 25.83 -6.39
C VAL A 341 9.26 25.90 -5.12
N TYR A 342 9.64 26.78 -4.23
CA TYR A 342 8.97 27.06 -2.97
C TYR A 342 8.12 28.33 -3.12
N THR A 343 6.84 28.25 -2.79
CA THR A 343 5.94 29.40 -2.85
C THR A 343 5.13 29.48 -1.59
N LEU A 344 5.40 30.47 -0.75
CA LEU A 344 4.60 30.78 0.43
C LEU A 344 3.32 31.49 -0.04
N GLN A 345 2.19 30.91 0.25
CA GLN A 345 0.86 31.44 -0.10
C GLN A 345 0.41 32.47 0.94
N SER A 346 -0.55 33.30 0.57
CA SER A 346 -1.09 34.35 1.47
C SER A 346 -1.73 33.82 2.74
N ASN A 347 -2.19 32.56 2.75
CA ASN A 347 -2.71 31.88 3.92
C ASN A 347 -1.62 31.19 4.77
N GLY A 348 -0.33 31.38 4.45
CA GLY A 348 0.81 30.76 5.12
C GLY A 348 1.17 29.35 4.66
N ALA A 349 0.39 28.74 3.80
CA ALA A 349 0.74 27.42 3.26
C ALA A 349 1.94 27.51 2.32
N LEU A 350 2.92 26.62 2.48
CA LEU A 350 4.08 26.49 1.59
C LEU A 350 3.78 25.47 0.50
N LYS A 351 3.72 25.93 -0.74
CA LYS A 351 3.68 25.06 -1.90
C LYS A 351 5.10 24.70 -2.33
N VAL A 352 5.41 23.42 -2.34
CA VAL A 352 6.68 22.89 -2.85
C VAL A 352 6.40 22.13 -4.15
N LYS A 353 6.97 22.62 -5.26
CA LYS A 353 6.95 21.91 -6.55
C LYS A 353 8.35 21.41 -6.85
N THR A 354 8.49 20.10 -7.02
CA THR A 354 9.76 19.45 -7.35
C THR A 354 9.66 18.79 -8.71
N THR A 355 10.71 18.97 -9.52
CA THR A 355 10.90 18.26 -10.79
C THR A 355 12.23 17.54 -10.73
N PHE A 356 12.22 16.24 -10.99
CA PHE A 356 13.43 15.43 -11.04
C PHE A 356 13.66 14.90 -12.46
N LEU A 357 14.89 15.05 -12.96
CA LEU A 357 15.37 14.55 -14.24
C LEU A 357 16.51 13.57 -13.97
N PRO A 358 16.25 12.25 -13.98
CA PRO A 358 17.30 11.26 -13.78
C PRO A 358 18.30 11.23 -14.96
N ASP A 359 19.55 10.96 -14.67
CA ASP A 359 20.49 10.49 -15.67
C ASP A 359 20.27 8.98 -15.88
N THR A 360 19.62 8.62 -16.97
CA THR A 360 19.24 7.23 -17.26
C THR A 360 20.43 6.31 -17.55
N SER A 361 21.61 6.85 -17.72
CA SER A 361 22.85 6.06 -17.81
C SER A 361 23.39 5.67 -16.43
N ALA A 362 23.04 6.41 -15.38
CA ALA A 362 23.48 6.21 -14.01
C ALA A 362 22.39 5.61 -13.11
N VAL A 363 21.10 5.82 -13.43
CA VAL A 363 19.94 5.38 -12.65
C VAL A 363 19.03 4.56 -13.55
N THR A 364 18.99 3.25 -13.31
CA THR A 364 18.21 2.31 -14.14
C THR A 364 16.86 1.95 -13.51
N SER A 365 16.75 2.09 -12.19
CA SER A 365 15.47 1.92 -11.47
C SER A 365 15.43 2.73 -10.19
N LEU A 366 14.24 3.04 -9.71
CA LEU A 366 14.02 3.84 -8.51
C LEU A 366 13.15 3.08 -7.51
N ALA A 367 13.56 3.09 -6.24
CA ALA A 367 12.77 2.52 -5.14
C ALA A 367 11.52 3.35 -4.84
N ARG A 368 11.63 4.66 -4.96
CA ARG A 368 10.54 5.65 -4.87
C ARG A 368 10.99 6.99 -5.45
N VAL A 369 10.03 7.89 -5.64
CA VAL A 369 10.27 9.30 -5.96
C VAL A 369 9.39 10.14 -5.06
N GLY A 370 9.98 11.00 -4.25
CA GLY A 370 9.24 11.84 -3.32
C GLY A 370 10.13 12.81 -2.56
N LEU A 371 9.53 13.52 -1.62
CA LEU A 371 10.23 14.35 -0.65
C LEU A 371 10.24 13.63 0.69
N ALA A 372 11.34 13.77 1.43
CA ALA A 372 11.47 13.32 2.81
C ALA A 372 11.80 14.49 3.71
N PHE A 373 11.23 14.53 4.88
CA PHE A 373 11.51 15.45 5.97
C PHE A 373 11.12 14.81 7.30
N GLU A 374 11.60 15.37 8.37
CA GLU A 374 11.27 14.96 9.73
C GLU A 374 10.68 16.13 10.49
N MET A 375 9.76 15.83 11.39
CA MET A 375 9.17 16.78 12.32
C MET A 375 9.53 16.40 13.75
N PRO A 376 9.50 17.35 14.72
CA PRO A 376 9.68 17.03 16.12
C PRO A 376 8.68 15.97 16.57
N TYR A 377 9.15 14.98 17.34
CA TYR A 377 8.34 13.84 17.80
C TYR A 377 7.08 14.25 18.61
N ALA A 378 7.05 15.46 19.15
CA ALA A 378 5.85 15.98 19.80
C ALA A 378 4.62 15.99 18.87
N TYR A 379 4.81 16.06 17.56
CA TYR A 379 3.75 16.04 16.54
C TYR A 379 3.49 14.61 16.03
N ASN A 380 3.27 13.68 16.95
CA ASN A 380 3.12 12.26 16.64
C ASN A 380 1.67 11.80 16.43
N LYS A 381 0.67 12.64 16.65
CA LYS A 381 -0.74 12.35 16.35
C LYS A 381 -0.97 12.56 14.85
N VAL A 382 -1.52 11.55 14.22
CA VAL A 382 -1.68 11.52 12.77
C VAL A 382 -3.14 11.39 12.41
N SER A 383 -3.65 12.33 11.62
CA SER A 383 -4.96 12.24 10.98
C SER A 383 -4.76 12.32 9.47
N TYR A 384 -5.45 11.50 8.69
CA TYR A 384 -5.34 11.56 7.23
C TYR A 384 -6.60 11.10 6.52
N LEU A 385 -6.83 11.65 5.32
CA LEU A 385 -7.78 11.14 4.36
C LEU A 385 -7.00 10.37 3.28
N GLY A 386 -7.14 9.07 3.25
CA GLY A 386 -6.42 8.18 2.34
C GLY A 386 -6.84 6.74 2.50
N ARG A 387 -6.14 5.80 1.87
CA ARG A 387 -6.39 4.37 2.09
C ARG A 387 -5.83 3.92 3.43
N GLY A 388 -6.60 3.17 4.16
CA GLY A 388 -6.26 2.64 5.48
C GLY A 388 -7.27 1.58 5.92
N GLU A 389 -7.25 1.21 7.16
CA GLU A 389 -6.51 1.66 8.33
C GLU A 389 -5.03 1.18 8.34
N HIS A 390 -4.77 -0.02 7.83
CA HIS A 390 -3.46 -0.66 7.73
C HIS A 390 -2.58 -0.03 6.64
N GLU A 391 -1.32 -0.44 6.59
CA GLU A 391 -0.40 0.01 5.54
C GLU A 391 -0.81 -0.51 4.17
N THR A 392 -0.70 0.35 3.18
CA THR A 392 -0.99 0.06 1.77
C THR A 392 0.17 0.51 0.88
N TYR A 393 0.38 -0.24 -0.22
CA TYR A 393 1.39 0.05 -1.25
C TYR A 393 0.73 0.01 -2.62
N ILE A 394 1.37 0.56 -3.64
CA ILE A 394 0.78 0.67 -4.99
C ILE A 394 0.35 -0.68 -5.58
N ASP A 395 1.06 -1.74 -5.21
CA ASP A 395 0.82 -3.13 -5.61
C ASP A 395 0.01 -3.95 -4.59
N ARG A 396 -0.37 -3.32 -3.45
CA ARG A 396 -1.11 -3.92 -2.34
C ARG A 396 -1.98 -2.87 -1.66
N ASN A 397 -3.08 -2.50 -2.29
CA ASN A 397 -3.96 -1.42 -1.78
C ASN A 397 -5.45 -1.67 -1.99
N GLN A 398 -5.85 -2.83 -2.48
CA GLN A 398 -7.26 -3.12 -2.73
C GLN A 398 -8.04 -3.28 -1.42
N SER A 399 -7.38 -3.76 -0.38
CA SER A 399 -7.97 -3.92 0.95
C SER A 399 -8.18 -2.59 1.70
N GLY A 400 -7.46 -1.53 1.33
CA GLY A 400 -7.58 -0.23 1.99
C GLY A 400 -8.73 0.60 1.43
N CYS A 401 -9.76 0.86 2.23
CA CYS A 401 -10.79 1.84 1.88
C CYS A 401 -10.29 3.28 2.11
N ILE A 402 -10.72 4.21 1.25
CA ILE A 402 -10.47 5.64 1.47
C ILE A 402 -11.41 6.13 2.56
N GLY A 403 -10.83 6.73 3.58
CA GLY A 403 -11.54 7.25 4.74
C GLY A 403 -10.68 8.23 5.53
N ILE A 404 -11.28 8.86 6.53
CA ILE A 404 -10.54 9.64 7.52
C ILE A 404 -10.13 8.70 8.64
N TYR A 405 -8.84 8.63 8.89
CA TYR A 405 -8.25 7.79 9.92
C TYR A 405 -7.45 8.63 10.92
N HIS A 406 -7.51 8.22 12.19
CA HIS A 406 -6.79 8.84 13.30
C HIS A 406 -5.92 7.78 13.96
N THR A 407 -4.63 8.09 14.11
CA THR A 407 -3.65 7.17 14.67
C THR A 407 -2.50 7.96 15.29
N ASP A 408 -1.43 7.29 15.62
CA ASP A 408 -0.15 7.91 15.98
C ASP A 408 0.98 7.31 15.12
N ALA A 409 2.12 7.98 15.11
CA ALA A 409 3.26 7.58 14.30
C ALA A 409 3.75 6.16 14.62
N GLU A 410 3.67 5.73 15.89
CA GLU A 410 4.10 4.40 16.32
C GLU A 410 3.17 3.31 15.80
N ARG A 411 1.86 3.53 15.82
CA ARG A 411 0.87 2.58 15.29
C ARG A 411 0.88 2.47 13.77
N MET A 412 1.46 3.45 13.08
CA MET A 412 1.69 3.34 11.64
C MET A 412 2.80 2.34 11.32
N PHE A 413 3.67 2.04 12.27
CA PHE A 413 4.79 1.12 12.10
C PHE A 413 4.34 -0.33 12.33
N HIS A 414 4.62 -1.22 11.37
CA HIS A 414 4.44 -2.66 11.55
C HIS A 414 5.78 -3.34 11.81
N TYR A 415 5.85 -4.16 12.87
CA TYR A 415 7.08 -4.85 13.29
C TYR A 415 7.27 -6.14 12.51
N TYR A 416 7.83 -6.04 11.32
CA TYR A 416 8.32 -7.21 10.59
C TYR A 416 9.51 -7.85 11.32
N VAL A 417 9.79 -9.13 11.02
CA VAL A 417 10.89 -9.90 11.64
C VAL A 417 12.23 -9.18 11.52
N LYS A 418 12.47 -8.49 10.41
CA LYS A 418 13.63 -7.60 10.24
C LYS A 418 13.19 -6.18 9.93
N PRO A 419 13.93 -5.15 10.38
CA PRO A 419 13.67 -3.77 9.99
C PRO A 419 13.69 -3.60 8.47
N GLN A 420 12.60 -3.04 7.92
CA GLN A 420 12.42 -2.81 6.50
C GLN A 420 11.40 -1.69 6.26
N ALA A 421 11.09 -1.36 5.00
CA ALA A 421 10.04 -0.39 4.70
C ALA A 421 8.70 -0.81 5.35
N THR A 422 8.02 0.13 5.96
CA THR A 422 6.75 -0.07 6.67
C THR A 422 5.96 1.24 6.75
N GLY A 423 4.68 1.15 7.09
CA GLY A 423 3.85 2.29 7.45
C GLY A 423 3.32 3.13 6.29
N ASN A 424 3.54 2.72 5.04
CA ASN A 424 3.07 3.49 3.90
C ASN A 424 1.54 3.56 3.82
N ARG A 425 1.02 4.69 3.34
CA ARG A 425 -0.39 4.90 3.00
C ARG A 425 -0.48 5.40 1.57
N THR A 426 -1.40 4.83 0.80
CA THR A 426 -1.64 5.22 -0.59
C THR A 426 -2.88 6.11 -0.72
N ASP A 427 -3.00 6.79 -1.85
CA ASP A 427 -4.16 7.65 -2.17
C ASP A 427 -4.47 8.70 -1.09
N VAL A 428 -3.43 9.21 -0.42
CA VAL A 428 -3.57 10.25 0.62
C VAL A 428 -3.91 11.59 -0.04
N ARG A 429 -5.01 12.19 0.39
CA ARG A 429 -5.44 13.52 -0.03
C ARG A 429 -4.84 14.59 0.83
N TRP A 430 -4.84 14.34 2.14
CA TRP A 430 -4.21 15.19 3.15
C TRP A 430 -3.77 14.36 4.35
N MET A 431 -2.81 14.88 5.07
CA MET A 431 -2.33 14.35 6.35
C MET A 431 -2.07 15.52 7.29
N GLU A 432 -2.47 15.37 8.52
CA GLU A 432 -2.24 16.30 9.61
C GLU A 432 -1.37 15.61 10.67
N LEU A 433 -0.36 16.31 11.13
CA LEU A 433 0.48 15.89 12.24
C LEU A 433 0.27 16.89 13.37
N ALA A 434 -0.15 16.42 14.53
CA ALA A 434 -0.48 17.27 15.66
C ALA A 434 0.21 16.79 16.96
N ASP A 435 0.32 17.67 17.92
CA ASP A 435 0.75 17.33 19.27
C ASP A 435 -0.42 16.81 20.14
N GLU A 436 -0.16 16.48 21.39
CA GLU A 436 -1.18 16.02 22.36
C GLU A 436 -2.29 17.04 22.63
N ALA A 437 -2.05 18.32 22.39
CA ALA A 437 -3.06 19.38 22.53
C ALA A 437 -3.89 19.56 21.24
N GLY A 438 -3.56 18.82 20.17
CA GLY A 438 -4.20 18.97 18.85
C GLY A 438 -3.71 20.19 18.08
N GLU A 439 -2.55 20.75 18.42
CA GLU A 439 -1.89 21.80 17.66
C GLU A 439 -0.94 21.18 16.63
N GLY A 440 -1.20 21.41 15.34
CA GLY A 440 -0.41 20.92 14.23
C GLY A 440 -0.16 21.97 13.16
#